data_d4bc0578ceafd791830b449057ab6d91
#
_entry.id   d4bc0578ceafd791830b449057ab6d91
#
_cell.length_a   1.000
_cell.length_b   1.000
_cell.length_c   1.000
_cell.angle_alpha   90.00
_cell.angle_beta   90.00
_cell.angle_gamma   90.00
#
_symmetry.space_group_name_H-M   'P 1'
#
loop_
_entity.id
_entity.type
_entity.pdbx_description
1 polymer ?
#
loop_
_entity_poly.entity_id
_entity_poly.type
_entity_poly.pdbx_seq_one_letter_code
_entity_poly.pdbx_strand_id
1 'polypeptide(L)'
;SISSFYWSSDNKGIYCTYDKFGDTKIAYINLEGTDKDLAKNLGGNSIGRPYGGGSFSVSKNGVIAYTNTSYMHPSELTVVNSKKISQITNLSDELLKNKTLGKVEEVWYKSSFDNRDIQGWVAYPPNYNPKKEYPFLVENHGGPISNYGSRFSAEVQLFAAAGYIVFYPNPRGSTSYGEEFANLLHHNYPAEDYLDVMDGVDYCIRNGIANENMLYVTGGSAGGLMTAWMIGKNNRFKSAVVVKPVMNWISKTLTADNYFQYSDTRLEGQPWENFQEYWDFSPISLVGNIETPTMVMVGMEDLRTPPSEAKQLYHGLKLRKIPTVLVEIPEASHAIANRPSNLITKVAHILAWFKKHP
;
A
#
# COMPACT_ATOMS: atom_id res chain seq x y z
N SER A 1 -14.33 10.23 0.97
CA SER A 1 -14.46 10.73 -0.43
C SER A 1 -15.30 9.76 -1.24
N ILE A 2 -16.10 10.28 -2.18
CA ILE A 2 -16.85 9.51 -3.17
C ILE A 2 -15.94 9.26 -4.37
N SER A 3 -15.82 8.00 -4.80
CA SER A 3 -14.92 7.60 -5.89
C SER A 3 -15.62 7.45 -7.22
N SER A 4 -16.90 7.03 -7.23
CA SER A 4 -17.69 6.79 -8.43
C SER A 4 -19.17 6.92 -8.09
N PHE A 5 -19.99 7.37 -9.04
CA PHE A 5 -21.43 7.53 -8.80
C PHE A 5 -22.28 7.35 -10.05
N TYR A 6 -23.56 7.01 -9.85
CA TYR A 6 -24.63 6.95 -10.85
C TYR A 6 -25.89 7.59 -10.31
N TRP A 7 -26.61 8.35 -11.13
CA TRP A 7 -27.96 8.81 -10.80
C TRP A 7 -28.95 7.64 -10.70
N SER A 8 -29.85 7.70 -9.75
CA SER A 8 -31.02 6.81 -9.75
C SER A 8 -31.95 7.14 -10.92
N SER A 9 -32.62 6.13 -11.45
CA SER A 9 -33.53 6.27 -12.62
C SER A 9 -34.72 7.20 -12.38
N ASP A 10 -35.10 7.43 -11.13
CA ASP A 10 -36.17 8.34 -10.71
C ASP A 10 -35.64 9.76 -10.36
N ASN A 11 -34.38 10.01 -10.53
CA ASN A 11 -33.71 11.28 -10.21
C ASN A 11 -33.84 11.74 -8.74
N LYS A 12 -34.09 10.81 -7.78
CA LYS A 12 -34.23 11.14 -6.34
C LYS A 12 -32.99 10.96 -5.53
N GLY A 13 -31.89 10.52 -6.13
CA GLY A 13 -30.62 10.34 -5.44
C GLY A 13 -29.54 9.75 -6.33
N ILE A 14 -28.44 9.43 -5.72
CA ILE A 14 -27.27 8.84 -6.38
C ILE A 14 -26.88 7.52 -5.70
N TYR A 15 -26.42 6.57 -6.49
CA TYR A 15 -25.62 5.43 -6.02
C TYR A 15 -24.17 5.80 -6.13
N CYS A 16 -23.38 5.59 -5.08
CA CYS A 16 -21.96 5.95 -5.06
C CYS A 16 -21.11 4.92 -4.34
N THR A 17 -19.81 4.95 -4.61
CA THR A 17 -18.80 4.22 -3.83
C THR A 17 -18.01 5.16 -2.94
N TYR A 18 -17.67 4.69 -1.75
CA TYR A 18 -16.82 5.40 -0.80
C TYR A 18 -16.02 4.42 0.06
N ASP A 19 -14.86 4.85 0.53
CA ASP A 19 -14.03 4.06 1.44
C ASP A 19 -14.31 4.41 2.90
N LYS A 20 -14.38 3.38 3.76
CA LYS A 20 -14.52 3.52 5.21
C LYS A 20 -13.79 2.37 5.92
N PHE A 21 -12.78 2.73 6.73
CA PHE A 21 -11.97 1.79 7.50
C PHE A 21 -11.40 0.64 6.66
N GLY A 22 -10.75 1.01 5.55
CA GLY A 22 -10.14 0.05 4.64
C GLY A 22 -11.13 -0.75 3.76
N ASP A 23 -12.44 -0.54 3.88
CA ASP A 23 -13.43 -1.18 3.02
C ASP A 23 -14.01 -0.19 2.01
N THR A 24 -14.25 -0.63 0.78
CA THR A 24 -15.01 0.13 -0.22
C THR A 24 -16.45 -0.35 -0.22
N LYS A 25 -17.36 0.59 -0.02
CA LYS A 25 -18.81 0.37 0.08
C LYS A 25 -19.57 0.97 -1.10
N ILE A 26 -20.76 0.46 -1.35
CA ILE A 26 -21.77 1.09 -2.21
C ILE A 26 -22.86 1.65 -1.31
N ALA A 27 -23.19 2.94 -1.47
CA ALA A 27 -24.30 3.57 -0.81
C ALA A 27 -25.27 4.21 -1.80
N TYR A 28 -26.51 4.40 -1.37
CA TYR A 28 -27.48 5.30 -1.98
C TYR A 28 -27.61 6.53 -1.11
N ILE A 29 -27.54 7.72 -1.72
CA ILE A 29 -27.72 9.01 -1.05
C ILE A 29 -28.88 9.72 -1.73
N ASN A 30 -29.93 10.08 -1.00
CA ASN A 30 -31.05 10.84 -1.51
C ASN A 30 -30.72 12.35 -1.62
N LEU A 31 -31.60 13.15 -2.22
CA LEU A 31 -31.39 14.58 -2.41
C LEU A 31 -31.37 15.38 -1.10
N GLU A 32 -31.93 14.83 -0.01
CA GLU A 32 -31.90 15.40 1.33
C GLU A 32 -30.59 15.06 2.08
N GLY A 33 -29.67 14.32 1.44
CA GLY A 33 -28.38 13.94 2.04
C GLY A 33 -28.45 12.73 2.98
N THR A 34 -29.58 12.01 3.05
CA THR A 34 -29.67 10.78 3.82
C THR A 34 -29.04 9.64 3.03
N ASP A 35 -28.11 8.92 3.66
CA ASP A 35 -27.38 7.81 3.07
C ASP A 35 -27.82 6.44 3.61
N LYS A 36 -27.58 5.42 2.81
CA LYS A 36 -27.80 4.01 3.15
C LYS A 36 -26.79 3.12 2.46
N ASP A 37 -26.03 2.37 3.25
CA ASP A 37 -25.15 1.31 2.73
C ASP A 37 -25.97 0.18 2.09
N LEU A 38 -25.56 -0.22 0.88
CA LEU A 38 -26.20 -1.26 0.07
C LEU A 38 -25.32 -2.49 -0.11
N ALA A 39 -24.01 -2.30 -0.24
CA ALA A 39 -23.03 -3.36 -0.36
C ALA A 39 -21.67 -2.92 0.21
N LYS A 40 -20.82 -3.90 0.44
CA LYS A 40 -19.45 -3.75 0.96
C LYS A 40 -18.49 -4.72 0.27
N ASN A 41 -17.20 -4.63 0.60
CA ASN A 41 -16.15 -5.48 0.07
C ASN A 41 -15.96 -5.34 -1.45
N LEU A 42 -16.10 -4.12 -1.99
CA LEU A 42 -15.72 -3.87 -3.37
C LEU A 42 -14.19 -3.94 -3.51
N GLY A 43 -13.74 -4.53 -4.61
CA GLY A 43 -12.33 -4.61 -4.93
C GLY A 43 -12.09 -5.01 -6.38
N GLY A 44 -10.82 -5.26 -6.73
CA GLY A 44 -10.44 -5.74 -8.06
C GLY A 44 -9.69 -4.74 -8.92
N ASN A 45 -9.47 -3.54 -8.44
CA ASN A 45 -8.63 -2.57 -9.15
C ASN A 45 -7.14 -2.97 -9.16
N SER A 46 -6.74 -3.80 -8.20
CA SER A 46 -5.39 -4.34 -8.12
C SER A 46 -5.44 -5.77 -7.57
N ILE A 47 -4.79 -6.71 -8.26
CA ILE A 47 -4.61 -8.08 -7.75
C ILE A 47 -3.32 -8.20 -6.93
N GLY A 48 -2.32 -7.37 -7.21
CA GLY A 48 -1.02 -7.43 -6.54
C GLY A 48 -1.12 -6.99 -5.09
N ARG A 49 -1.73 -5.84 -4.84
CA ARG A 49 -1.83 -5.20 -3.52
C ARG A 49 -3.27 -4.85 -3.18
N PRO A 50 -3.66 -4.83 -1.87
CA PRO A 50 -5.05 -4.70 -1.45
C PRO A 50 -5.52 -3.23 -1.44
N TYR A 51 -5.24 -2.47 -2.50
CA TYR A 51 -5.70 -1.08 -2.66
C TYR A 51 -7.21 -0.97 -2.76
N GLY A 52 -7.74 0.18 -2.34
CA GLY A 52 -9.14 0.56 -2.42
C GLY A 52 -9.71 0.57 -3.83
N GLY A 53 -11.05 0.62 -3.89
CA GLY A 53 -11.80 0.72 -5.13
C GLY A 53 -12.23 -0.63 -5.71
N GLY A 54 -13.16 -0.55 -6.64
CA GLY A 54 -13.79 -1.66 -7.36
C GLY A 54 -14.77 -1.09 -8.38
N SER A 55 -15.41 -1.94 -9.16
CA SER A 55 -16.37 -1.54 -10.17
C SER A 55 -17.79 -1.91 -9.75
N PHE A 56 -18.76 -1.03 -10.07
CA PHE A 56 -20.17 -1.35 -9.92
C PHE A 56 -21.00 -0.75 -11.05
N SER A 57 -22.19 -1.25 -11.24
CA SER A 57 -23.19 -0.70 -12.13
C SER A 57 -24.59 -0.87 -11.50
N VAL A 58 -25.55 -0.03 -11.92
CA VAL A 58 -26.90 -0.06 -11.41
C VAL A 58 -27.87 -0.10 -12.59
N SER A 59 -28.82 -1.04 -12.56
CA SER A 59 -29.92 -1.12 -13.55
C SER A 59 -31.02 -0.11 -13.26
N LYS A 60 -31.89 0.13 -14.24
CA LYS A 60 -33.05 1.04 -14.11
C LYS A 60 -33.97 0.71 -12.94
N ASN A 61 -34.07 -0.56 -12.56
CA ASN A 61 -34.87 -1.03 -11.44
C ASN A 61 -34.09 -1.22 -10.13
N GLY A 62 -32.90 -0.62 -10.02
CA GLY A 62 -32.13 -0.57 -8.79
C GLY A 62 -31.36 -1.84 -8.45
N VAL A 63 -31.23 -2.81 -9.37
CA VAL A 63 -30.34 -3.96 -9.16
C VAL A 63 -28.90 -3.52 -9.37
N ILE A 64 -28.03 -3.85 -8.40
CA ILE A 64 -26.62 -3.49 -8.43
C ILE A 64 -25.78 -4.72 -8.78
N ALA A 65 -24.88 -4.60 -9.73
CA ALA A 65 -23.82 -5.57 -9.99
C ALA A 65 -22.47 -4.96 -9.63
N TYR A 66 -21.60 -5.70 -8.93
CA TYR A 66 -20.33 -5.18 -8.48
C TYR A 66 -19.26 -6.26 -8.34
N THR A 67 -17.99 -5.84 -8.35
CA THR A 67 -16.84 -6.70 -8.09
C THR A 67 -16.64 -6.86 -6.58
N ASN A 68 -16.88 -8.07 -6.07
CA ASN A 68 -16.73 -8.41 -4.65
C ASN A 68 -15.43 -9.17 -4.39
N THR A 69 -14.73 -8.87 -3.34
CA THR A 69 -13.46 -9.52 -2.95
C THR A 69 -13.40 -9.75 -1.43
N SER A 70 -12.46 -10.57 -1.01
CA SER A 70 -12.08 -10.73 0.40
C SER A 70 -10.58 -11.00 0.50
N TYR A 71 -10.04 -11.19 1.69
CA TYR A 71 -8.65 -11.65 1.86
C TYR A 71 -8.35 -13.00 1.18
N MET A 72 -9.39 -13.82 0.98
CA MET A 72 -9.27 -15.22 0.59
C MET A 72 -9.62 -15.46 -0.88
N HIS A 73 -10.17 -14.49 -1.58
CA HIS A 73 -10.49 -14.64 -3.02
C HIS A 73 -10.36 -13.31 -3.78
N PRO A 74 -9.81 -13.33 -5.00
CA PRO A 74 -9.89 -12.21 -5.93
C PRO A 74 -11.34 -11.81 -6.22
N SER A 75 -11.51 -10.78 -7.03
CA SER A 75 -12.84 -10.24 -7.31
C SER A 75 -13.71 -11.20 -8.11
N GLU A 76 -14.93 -11.39 -7.60
CA GLU A 76 -16.02 -12.12 -8.26
C GLU A 76 -17.20 -11.20 -8.51
N LEU A 77 -17.95 -11.44 -9.59
CA LEU A 77 -19.16 -10.69 -9.86
C LEU A 77 -20.24 -11.06 -8.84
N THR A 78 -20.78 -10.05 -8.19
CA THR A 78 -21.85 -10.18 -7.20
C THR A 78 -22.98 -9.23 -7.53
N VAL A 79 -24.22 -9.66 -7.28
CA VAL A 79 -25.43 -8.88 -7.53
C VAL A 79 -26.20 -8.66 -6.24
N VAL A 80 -26.64 -7.41 -6.04
CA VAL A 80 -27.59 -7.03 -5.00
C VAL A 80 -28.93 -6.74 -5.66
N ASN A 81 -29.94 -7.52 -5.31
CA ASN A 81 -31.35 -7.29 -5.72
C ASN A 81 -32.20 -7.16 -4.45
N SER A 82 -32.72 -5.98 -4.21
CA SER A 82 -33.43 -5.60 -2.97
C SER A 82 -32.53 -5.79 -1.73
N LYS A 83 -32.63 -6.90 -1.02
CA LYS A 83 -31.78 -7.23 0.14
C LYS A 83 -30.97 -8.52 -0.07
N LYS A 84 -31.16 -9.20 -1.21
CA LYS A 84 -30.48 -10.45 -1.50
C LYS A 84 -29.16 -10.17 -2.21
N ILE A 85 -28.07 -10.63 -1.63
CA ILE A 85 -26.74 -10.61 -2.22
C ILE A 85 -26.43 -12.00 -2.76
N SER A 86 -26.02 -12.08 -4.03
CA SER A 86 -25.72 -13.35 -4.70
C SER A 86 -24.45 -13.22 -5.54
N GLN A 87 -23.44 -14.03 -5.25
CA GLN A 87 -22.28 -14.18 -6.11
C GLN A 87 -22.69 -14.91 -7.39
N ILE A 88 -22.27 -14.41 -8.54
CA ILE A 88 -22.66 -14.89 -9.87
C ILE A 88 -21.53 -15.66 -10.55
N THR A 89 -20.27 -15.33 -10.23
CA THR A 89 -19.10 -15.99 -10.81
C THR A 89 -18.25 -16.66 -9.75
N ASN A 90 -17.42 -17.62 -10.17
CA ASN A 90 -16.44 -18.33 -9.37
C ASN A 90 -15.15 -18.51 -10.19
N LEU A 91 -14.65 -17.40 -10.75
CA LEU A 91 -13.53 -17.39 -11.69
C LEU A 91 -12.21 -17.83 -11.03
N SER A 92 -12.10 -17.59 -9.73
CA SER A 92 -10.90 -17.89 -8.94
C SER A 92 -10.84 -19.32 -8.41
N ASP A 93 -11.94 -20.07 -8.42
CA ASP A 93 -12.04 -21.39 -7.77
C ASP A 93 -11.03 -22.40 -8.31
N GLU A 94 -10.87 -22.48 -9.64
CA GLU A 94 -9.92 -23.39 -10.26
C GLU A 94 -8.47 -23.13 -9.83
N LEU A 95 -8.10 -21.86 -9.65
CA LEU A 95 -6.77 -21.48 -9.16
C LEU A 95 -6.59 -21.80 -7.68
N LEU A 96 -7.60 -21.49 -6.87
CA LEU A 96 -7.50 -21.48 -5.41
C LEU A 96 -7.80 -22.83 -4.76
N LYS A 97 -8.59 -23.72 -5.40
CA LYS A 97 -9.00 -25.01 -4.83
C LYS A 97 -7.83 -25.89 -4.32
N ASN A 98 -6.64 -25.73 -4.90
CA ASN A 98 -5.45 -26.48 -4.55
C ASN A 98 -4.39 -25.61 -3.85
N LYS A 99 -4.78 -24.45 -3.30
CA LYS A 99 -3.89 -23.53 -2.60
C LYS A 99 -4.35 -23.36 -1.16
N THR A 100 -3.38 -23.36 -0.25
CA THR A 100 -3.63 -22.95 1.13
C THR A 100 -3.18 -21.51 1.27
N LEU A 101 -4.14 -20.62 1.48
CA LEU A 101 -3.86 -19.19 1.70
C LEU A 101 -3.55 -18.91 3.16
N GLY A 102 -2.77 -17.88 3.39
CA GLY A 102 -2.50 -17.33 4.71
C GLY A 102 -3.74 -16.62 5.27
N LYS A 103 -4.05 -16.85 6.56
CA LYS A 103 -5.08 -16.10 7.28
C LYS A 103 -4.66 -14.64 7.39
N VAL A 104 -5.61 -13.72 7.25
CA VAL A 104 -5.39 -12.28 7.47
C VAL A 104 -6.25 -11.83 8.64
N GLU A 105 -5.66 -11.06 9.55
CA GLU A 105 -6.32 -10.45 10.69
C GLU A 105 -6.16 -8.94 10.64
N GLU A 106 -7.24 -8.22 10.92
CA GLU A 106 -7.24 -6.77 11.11
C GLU A 106 -6.75 -6.44 12.51
N VAL A 107 -5.91 -5.41 12.63
CA VAL A 107 -5.37 -4.93 13.90
C VAL A 107 -5.55 -3.41 14.00
N TRP A 108 -5.78 -2.94 15.23
CA TRP A 108 -5.83 -1.52 15.57
C TRP A 108 -4.84 -1.24 16.70
N TYR A 109 -4.11 -0.15 16.58
CA TYR A 109 -3.14 0.29 17.58
C TYR A 109 -3.10 1.81 17.67
N LYS A 110 -2.46 2.33 18.71
CA LYS A 110 -2.35 3.77 18.94
C LYS A 110 -1.04 4.32 18.38
N SER A 111 -1.13 5.46 17.71
CA SER A 111 0.03 6.27 17.38
C SER A 111 0.67 6.84 18.64
N SER A 112 1.98 6.75 18.77
CA SER A 112 2.75 7.35 19.87
C SER A 112 2.78 8.87 19.80
N PHE A 113 2.55 9.44 18.64
CA PHE A 113 2.60 10.89 18.42
C PHE A 113 1.39 11.61 19.04
N ASP A 114 0.17 11.12 18.77
CA ASP A 114 -1.06 11.83 19.14
C ASP A 114 -2.18 10.92 19.63
N ASN A 115 -1.88 9.65 19.89
CA ASN A 115 -2.81 8.64 20.38
C ASN A 115 -3.99 8.32 19.44
N ARG A 116 -3.89 8.64 18.14
CA ARG A 116 -4.87 8.25 17.12
C ARG A 116 -4.92 6.74 16.94
N ASP A 117 -6.09 6.25 16.55
CA ASP A 117 -6.24 4.86 16.11
C ASP A 117 -5.68 4.69 14.71
N ILE A 118 -4.76 3.73 14.57
CA ILE A 118 -4.18 3.33 13.28
C ILE A 118 -4.61 1.90 12.97
N GLN A 119 -5.10 1.69 11.75
CA GLN A 119 -5.53 0.38 11.27
C GLN A 119 -4.42 -0.28 10.46
N GLY A 120 -4.29 -1.59 10.61
CA GLY A 120 -3.42 -2.42 9.80
C GLY A 120 -3.94 -3.86 9.71
N TRP A 121 -3.23 -4.66 8.96
CA TRP A 121 -3.54 -6.08 8.78
C TRP A 121 -2.28 -6.91 8.93
N VAL A 122 -2.45 -8.11 9.47
CA VAL A 122 -1.40 -9.10 9.62
C VAL A 122 -1.81 -10.35 8.85
N ALA A 123 -1.04 -10.72 7.83
CA ALA A 123 -1.21 -11.97 7.12
C ALA A 123 -0.21 -13.00 7.66
N TYR A 124 -0.70 -14.15 8.06
CA TYR A 124 0.09 -15.24 8.60
C TYR A 124 0.45 -16.27 7.51
N PRO A 125 1.57 -16.98 7.63
CA PRO A 125 1.88 -18.09 6.75
C PRO A 125 0.78 -19.16 6.74
N PRO A 126 0.56 -19.87 5.62
CA PRO A 126 -0.26 -21.07 5.63
C PRO A 126 0.21 -22.04 6.71
N ASN A 127 -0.72 -22.64 7.46
CA ASN A 127 -0.42 -23.52 8.58
C ASN A 127 0.43 -22.86 9.70
N TYR A 128 0.20 -21.58 9.94
CA TYR A 128 0.85 -20.82 11.00
C TYR A 128 0.78 -21.56 12.36
N ASN A 129 1.91 -21.61 13.04
CA ASN A 129 2.02 -22.17 14.39
C ASN A 129 2.58 -21.10 15.34
N PRO A 130 1.81 -20.63 16.33
CA PRO A 130 2.24 -19.55 17.23
C PRO A 130 3.43 -19.93 18.14
N LYS A 131 3.85 -21.21 18.15
CA LYS A 131 5.05 -21.67 18.88
C LYS A 131 6.33 -21.57 18.06
N LYS A 132 6.26 -21.15 16.80
CA LYS A 132 7.40 -20.96 15.91
C LYS A 132 7.63 -19.48 15.66
N GLU A 133 8.87 -19.12 15.45
CA GLU A 133 9.25 -17.79 14.98
C GLU A 133 9.20 -17.72 13.46
N TYR A 134 8.80 -16.57 12.95
CA TYR A 134 8.69 -16.30 11.52
C TYR A 134 9.33 -14.95 11.21
N PRO A 135 9.96 -14.79 10.05
CA PRO A 135 10.39 -13.48 9.57
C PRO A 135 9.17 -12.57 9.41
N PHE A 136 9.31 -11.32 9.86
CA PHE A 136 8.24 -10.33 9.86
C PHE A 136 8.52 -9.25 8.80
N LEU A 137 7.63 -9.12 7.84
CA LEU A 137 7.74 -8.20 6.71
C LEU A 137 6.75 -7.04 6.85
N VAL A 138 7.25 -5.82 6.93
CA VAL A 138 6.45 -4.60 6.81
C VAL A 138 6.31 -4.24 5.34
N GLU A 139 5.07 -4.08 4.87
CA GLU A 139 4.74 -3.68 3.50
C GLU A 139 4.04 -2.32 3.53
N ASN A 140 4.76 -1.27 3.08
CA ASN A 140 4.27 0.10 3.04
C ASN A 140 3.51 0.37 1.74
N HIS A 141 2.27 0.89 1.84
CA HIS A 141 1.52 1.28 0.65
C HIS A 141 2.05 2.56 0.01
N GLY A 142 1.74 2.73 -1.28
CA GLY A 142 2.01 3.95 -2.02
C GLY A 142 0.85 4.95 -1.93
N GLY A 143 1.04 6.10 -2.54
CA GLY A 143 0.08 7.20 -2.55
C GLY A 143 0.77 8.51 -2.22
N PRO A 144 0.95 8.92 -0.96
CA PRO A 144 0.52 8.34 0.32
C PRO A 144 -0.99 8.42 0.56
N ILE A 145 -1.70 9.37 -0.08
CA ILE A 145 -3.16 9.52 0.00
C ILE A 145 -3.82 8.38 -0.78
N SER A 146 -3.87 7.20 -0.15
CA SER A 146 -4.46 5.96 -0.61
C SER A 146 -4.76 5.08 0.60
N ASN A 147 -5.31 3.87 0.42
CA ASN A 147 -5.49 2.94 1.52
C ASN A 147 -5.37 1.49 1.06
N TYR A 148 -4.88 0.64 1.94
CA TYR A 148 -5.07 -0.80 1.91
C TYR A 148 -6.38 -1.19 2.61
N GLY A 149 -6.82 -2.42 2.41
CA GLY A 149 -8.04 -2.89 3.05
C GLY A 149 -8.29 -4.37 2.92
N SER A 150 -9.53 -4.75 3.22
CA SER A 150 -10.02 -6.12 3.32
C SER A 150 -10.17 -6.80 1.95
N ARG A 151 -9.10 -6.81 1.15
CA ARG A 151 -9.09 -7.30 -0.24
C ARG A 151 -8.03 -8.36 -0.47
N PHE A 152 -8.23 -9.16 -1.51
CA PHE A 152 -7.21 -10.11 -1.96
C PHE A 152 -5.95 -9.38 -2.40
N SER A 153 -4.81 -9.91 -1.98
CA SER A 153 -3.51 -9.45 -2.41
C SER A 153 -2.62 -10.64 -2.76
N ALA A 154 -2.30 -10.78 -4.04
CA ALA A 154 -1.40 -11.83 -4.48
C ALA A 154 0.01 -11.67 -3.90
N GLU A 155 0.52 -10.44 -3.79
CA GLU A 155 1.85 -10.19 -3.20
C GLU A 155 1.89 -10.61 -1.72
N VAL A 156 0.89 -10.19 -0.93
CA VAL A 156 0.80 -10.56 0.50
C VAL A 156 0.69 -12.07 0.67
N GLN A 157 -0.17 -12.73 -0.12
CA GLN A 157 -0.31 -14.18 -0.06
C GLN A 157 0.95 -14.93 -0.49
N LEU A 158 1.68 -14.43 -1.48
CA LEU A 158 2.96 -15.01 -1.92
C LEU A 158 4.06 -14.85 -0.84
N PHE A 159 4.13 -13.70 -0.17
CA PHE A 159 5.05 -13.50 0.96
C PHE A 159 4.68 -14.41 2.14
N ALA A 160 3.38 -14.50 2.47
CA ALA A 160 2.89 -15.40 3.51
C ALA A 160 3.19 -16.86 3.18
N ALA A 161 2.97 -17.30 1.92
CA ALA A 161 3.29 -18.65 1.47
C ALA A 161 4.80 -18.96 1.51
N ALA A 162 5.66 -17.93 1.40
CA ALA A 162 7.10 -18.06 1.57
C ALA A 162 7.55 -18.11 3.04
N GLY A 163 6.62 -18.05 4.00
CA GLY A 163 6.88 -18.18 5.43
C GLY A 163 7.03 -16.85 6.18
N TYR A 164 6.67 -15.72 5.58
CA TYR A 164 6.70 -14.42 6.27
C TYR A 164 5.36 -14.11 6.91
N ILE A 165 5.39 -13.56 8.12
CA ILE A 165 4.25 -12.77 8.64
C ILE A 165 4.33 -11.40 7.96
N VAL A 166 3.24 -10.97 7.31
CA VAL A 166 3.21 -9.72 6.55
C VAL A 166 2.30 -8.72 7.24
N PHE A 167 2.85 -7.59 7.66
CA PHE A 167 2.13 -6.47 8.24
C PHE A 167 2.03 -5.32 7.25
N TYR A 168 0.81 -4.80 7.04
CA TYR A 168 0.55 -3.72 6.10
C TYR A 168 -0.47 -2.72 6.69
N PRO A 169 0.02 -1.59 7.24
CA PRO A 169 -0.80 -0.58 7.90
C PRO A 169 -1.31 0.50 6.94
N ASN A 170 -2.30 1.26 7.42
CA ASN A 170 -2.73 2.54 6.88
C ASN A 170 -2.33 3.66 7.85
N PRO A 171 -1.13 4.25 7.73
CA PRO A 171 -0.70 5.35 8.57
C PRO A 171 -1.52 6.62 8.27
N ARG A 172 -1.35 7.69 9.09
CA ARG A 172 -1.92 9.01 8.78
C ARG A 172 -1.61 9.42 7.34
N GLY A 173 -2.51 10.22 6.73
CA GLY A 173 -2.46 10.53 5.32
C GLY A 173 -3.19 9.51 4.44
N SER A 174 -3.49 8.30 4.95
CA SER A 174 -4.30 7.34 4.22
C SER A 174 -5.74 7.83 4.04
N THR A 175 -6.36 7.45 2.91
CA THR A 175 -7.80 7.62 2.70
C THR A 175 -8.59 6.62 3.56
N SER A 176 -9.92 6.71 3.58
CA SER A 176 -10.84 5.81 4.29
C SER A 176 -11.17 6.18 5.75
N TYR A 177 -10.50 7.20 6.32
CA TYR A 177 -10.65 7.63 7.72
C TYR A 177 -11.17 9.07 7.86
N GLY A 178 -11.67 9.66 6.78
CA GLY A 178 -12.13 11.04 6.73
C GLY A 178 -11.10 11.99 6.11
N GLU A 179 -11.53 13.21 5.84
CA GLU A 179 -10.69 14.23 5.19
C GLU A 179 -9.57 14.72 6.11
N GLU A 180 -9.88 14.91 7.38
CA GLU A 180 -8.90 15.36 8.38
C GLU A 180 -7.71 14.41 8.46
N PHE A 181 -7.95 13.09 8.54
CA PHE A 181 -6.89 12.08 8.60
C PHE A 181 -6.05 12.05 7.32
N ALA A 182 -6.69 12.18 6.14
CA ALA A 182 -6.00 12.19 4.85
C ALA A 182 -5.12 13.45 4.67
N ASN A 183 -5.52 14.58 5.27
CA ASN A 183 -4.81 15.85 5.16
C ASN A 183 -3.69 16.05 6.19
N LEU A 184 -3.44 15.09 7.10
CA LEU A 184 -2.34 15.18 8.08
C LEU A 184 -0.94 15.21 7.44
N LEU A 185 -0.82 14.84 6.15
CA LEU A 185 0.43 14.91 5.38
C LEU A 185 0.47 16.09 4.41
N HIS A 186 -0.47 17.04 4.49
CA HIS A 186 -0.45 18.23 3.65
C HIS A 186 0.70 19.12 4.10
N HIS A 187 1.62 19.43 3.19
CA HIS A 187 2.86 20.17 3.43
C HIS A 187 3.73 19.59 4.58
N ASN A 188 3.63 18.29 4.82
CA ASN A 188 4.35 17.62 5.90
C ASN A 188 4.55 16.13 5.55
N TYR A 189 5.40 15.84 4.51
CA TYR A 189 5.57 14.47 4.04
C TYR A 189 6.99 14.17 3.53
N PRO A 190 7.64 13.10 4.08
CA PRO A 190 7.21 12.18 5.15
C PRO A 190 7.37 12.80 6.54
N ALA A 191 6.51 12.43 7.48
CA ALA A 191 6.51 12.98 8.82
C ALA A 191 6.16 11.92 9.88
N GLU A 192 5.12 12.18 10.68
CA GLU A 192 4.67 11.27 11.74
C GLU A 192 4.01 9.99 11.23
N ASP A 193 3.74 9.88 9.93
CA ASP A 193 3.35 8.63 9.27
C ASP A 193 4.42 7.53 9.46
N TYR A 194 5.69 7.91 9.55
CA TYR A 194 6.77 7.02 9.95
C TYR A 194 6.55 6.44 11.36
N LEU A 195 6.15 7.28 12.33
CA LEU A 195 5.87 6.83 13.70
C LEU A 195 4.69 5.87 13.72
N ASP A 196 3.62 6.17 12.98
CA ASP A 196 2.45 5.28 12.87
C ASP A 196 2.84 3.88 12.38
N VAL A 197 3.72 3.78 11.38
CA VAL A 197 4.19 2.47 10.89
C VAL A 197 5.04 1.76 11.94
N MET A 198 5.97 2.47 12.60
CA MET A 198 6.84 1.88 13.62
C MET A 198 6.07 1.47 14.88
N ASP A 199 5.07 2.22 15.29
CA ASP A 199 4.16 1.85 16.40
C ASP A 199 3.41 0.54 16.10
N GLY A 200 3.05 0.31 14.83
CA GLY A 200 2.47 -0.96 14.39
C GLY A 200 3.46 -2.12 14.47
N VAL A 201 4.73 -1.91 14.12
CA VAL A 201 5.80 -2.89 14.33
C VAL A 201 5.94 -3.21 15.81
N ASP A 202 6.00 -2.19 16.66
CA ASP A 202 6.12 -2.36 18.11
C ASP A 202 4.88 -3.01 18.73
N TYR A 203 3.69 -2.70 18.21
CA TYR A 203 2.46 -3.40 18.59
C TYR A 203 2.58 -4.91 18.28
N CYS A 204 3.04 -5.28 17.09
CA CYS A 204 3.21 -6.68 16.71
C CYS A 204 4.26 -7.40 17.58
N ILE A 205 5.36 -6.72 17.94
CA ILE A 205 6.38 -7.28 18.86
C ILE A 205 5.81 -7.49 20.25
N ARG A 206 5.17 -6.48 20.83
CA ARG A 206 4.57 -6.57 22.18
C ARG A 206 3.51 -7.66 22.31
N ASN A 207 2.80 -7.97 21.22
CA ASN A 207 1.77 -9.01 21.17
C ASN A 207 2.31 -10.39 20.74
N GLY A 208 3.63 -10.55 20.60
CA GLY A 208 4.25 -11.83 20.24
C GLY A 208 4.00 -12.27 18.79
N ILE A 209 3.57 -11.35 17.92
CA ILE A 209 3.34 -11.60 16.49
C ILE A 209 4.67 -11.52 15.72
N ALA A 210 5.54 -10.58 16.09
CA ALA A 210 6.82 -10.32 15.45
C ALA A 210 7.99 -10.56 16.41
N ASN A 211 9.09 -11.13 15.87
CA ASN A 211 10.39 -11.15 16.55
C ASN A 211 11.21 -9.94 16.08
N GLU A 212 11.66 -9.10 17.02
CA GLU A 212 12.44 -7.89 16.74
C GLU A 212 13.78 -8.17 16.01
N ASN A 213 14.28 -9.39 16.09
CA ASN A 213 15.50 -9.82 15.43
C ASN A 213 15.27 -10.34 14.00
N MET A 214 14.04 -10.35 13.49
CA MET A 214 13.69 -10.90 12.18
C MET A 214 12.78 -9.96 11.38
N LEU A 215 13.10 -8.65 11.41
CA LEU A 215 12.31 -7.60 10.75
C LEU A 215 12.83 -7.30 9.34
N TYR A 216 11.92 -7.23 8.39
CA TYR A 216 12.15 -6.88 6.98
C TYR A 216 11.18 -5.79 6.56
N VAL A 217 11.55 -5.00 5.56
CA VAL A 217 10.66 -3.92 5.08
C VAL A 217 10.69 -3.78 3.58
N THR A 218 9.53 -3.54 2.99
CA THR A 218 9.38 -3.20 1.57
C THR A 218 8.24 -2.21 1.37
N GLY A 219 8.23 -1.58 0.22
CA GLY A 219 7.16 -0.70 -0.21
C GLY A 219 7.44 -0.12 -1.58
N GLY A 220 6.41 0.40 -2.24
CA GLY A 220 6.55 0.98 -3.57
C GLY A 220 5.98 2.39 -3.69
N SER A 221 6.59 3.25 -4.53
CA SER A 221 6.20 4.64 -4.71
C SER A 221 6.37 5.42 -3.39
N ALA A 222 5.33 6.05 -2.86
CA ALA A 222 5.35 6.62 -1.51
C ALA A 222 5.74 5.58 -0.43
N GLY A 223 5.32 4.31 -0.58
CA GLY A 223 5.81 3.22 0.29
C GLY A 223 7.29 2.91 0.10
N GLY A 224 7.85 3.13 -1.08
CA GLY A 224 9.29 3.07 -1.34
C GLY A 224 10.04 4.21 -0.66
N LEU A 225 9.48 5.42 -0.70
CA LEU A 225 9.97 6.57 0.08
C LEU A 225 9.97 6.22 1.56
N MET A 226 8.84 5.76 2.12
CA MET A 226 8.72 5.38 3.51
C MET A 226 9.71 4.28 3.90
N THR A 227 9.89 3.26 3.04
CA THR A 227 10.89 2.20 3.28
C THR A 227 12.31 2.77 3.37
N ALA A 228 12.70 3.65 2.44
CA ALA A 228 14.02 4.31 2.47
C ALA A 228 14.17 5.24 3.68
N TRP A 229 13.09 5.95 4.05
CA TRP A 229 13.03 6.79 5.24
C TRP A 229 13.24 5.97 6.52
N MET A 230 12.52 4.86 6.67
CA MET A 230 12.62 3.97 7.82
C MET A 230 14.04 3.47 8.05
N ILE A 231 14.70 2.94 7.01
CA ILE A 231 16.08 2.44 7.13
C ILE A 231 17.13 3.55 7.26
N GLY A 232 16.79 4.80 6.92
CA GLY A 232 17.62 5.98 7.19
C GLY A 232 17.44 6.54 8.61
N LYS A 233 16.33 6.23 9.27
CA LYS A 233 16.03 6.68 10.63
C LYS A 233 16.39 5.66 11.72
N ASN A 234 16.48 4.36 11.38
CA ASN A 234 16.82 3.30 12.33
C ASN A 234 17.46 2.08 11.64
N ASN A 235 18.11 1.22 12.43
CA ASN A 235 18.83 0.02 11.98
C ASN A 235 18.14 -1.28 12.46
N ARG A 236 16.80 -1.26 12.65
CA ARG A 236 16.06 -2.42 13.16
C ARG A 236 15.85 -3.53 12.12
N PHE A 237 15.90 -3.20 10.83
CA PHE A 237 15.58 -4.13 9.75
C PHE A 237 16.83 -4.89 9.28
N LYS A 238 16.70 -6.22 9.14
CA LYS A 238 17.74 -7.10 8.61
C LYS A 238 18.10 -6.79 7.16
N SER A 239 17.07 -6.56 6.34
CA SER A 239 17.23 -6.05 4.98
C SER A 239 15.97 -5.36 4.49
N ALA A 240 16.11 -4.58 3.43
CA ALA A 240 15.05 -3.78 2.83
C ALA A 240 14.97 -3.97 1.32
N VAL A 241 13.76 -3.77 0.77
CA VAL A 241 13.55 -3.67 -0.68
C VAL A 241 12.75 -2.39 -0.98
N VAL A 242 13.41 -1.46 -1.64
CA VAL A 242 12.85 -0.15 -2.00
C VAL A 242 12.40 -0.19 -3.47
N VAL A 243 11.09 -0.15 -3.71
CA VAL A 243 10.53 -0.31 -5.05
C VAL A 243 10.05 1.04 -5.59
N LYS A 244 10.56 1.46 -6.76
CA LYS A 244 10.16 2.71 -7.45
C LYS A 244 9.97 3.89 -6.48
N PRO A 245 11.00 4.26 -5.70
CA PRO A 245 10.88 5.25 -4.64
C PRO A 245 10.79 6.70 -5.16
N VAL A 246 10.34 7.59 -4.28
CA VAL A 246 10.78 8.99 -4.31
C VAL A 246 11.97 9.11 -3.36
N MET A 247 13.12 9.53 -3.86
CA MET A 247 14.32 9.69 -3.05
C MET A 247 14.69 11.14 -2.79
N ASN A 248 14.39 12.01 -3.75
CA ASN A 248 14.78 13.41 -3.72
C ASN A 248 13.63 14.26 -4.26
N TRP A 249 12.97 14.99 -3.41
CA TRP A 249 11.83 15.82 -3.78
C TRP A 249 12.16 16.89 -4.80
N ILE A 250 13.43 17.37 -4.85
CA ILE A 250 13.87 18.34 -5.85
C ILE A 250 13.85 17.71 -7.23
N SER A 251 14.57 16.58 -7.42
CA SER A 251 14.59 15.90 -8.73
C SER A 251 13.22 15.33 -9.09
N LYS A 252 12.47 14.81 -8.12
CA LYS A 252 11.12 14.28 -8.31
C LYS A 252 10.18 15.36 -8.85
N THR A 253 10.18 16.55 -8.26
CA THR A 253 9.35 17.68 -8.72
C THR A 253 9.73 18.14 -10.12
N LEU A 254 11.01 18.07 -10.49
CA LEU A 254 11.50 18.61 -11.75
C LEU A 254 11.55 17.59 -12.90
N THR A 255 11.29 16.28 -12.65
CA THR A 255 11.44 15.23 -13.68
C THR A 255 10.23 14.33 -13.84
N ALA A 256 9.26 14.35 -12.91
CA ALA A 256 8.11 13.46 -12.97
C ALA A 256 7.00 13.97 -13.90
N ASP A 257 6.18 13.05 -14.42
CA ASP A 257 5.03 13.35 -15.28
C ASP A 257 3.95 14.20 -14.61
N ASN A 258 3.85 14.16 -13.28
CA ASN A 258 2.89 14.92 -12.47
C ASN A 258 3.57 15.99 -11.58
N TYR A 259 4.61 16.61 -12.08
CA TYR A 259 5.46 17.59 -11.39
C TYR A 259 4.68 18.72 -10.69
N PHE A 260 3.58 19.17 -11.27
CA PHE A 260 2.78 20.33 -10.82
C PHE A 260 2.01 20.10 -9.50
N GLN A 261 1.94 18.84 -9.01
CA GLN A 261 1.13 18.50 -7.83
C GLN A 261 1.87 18.63 -6.49
N TYR A 262 3.22 18.68 -6.51
CA TYR A 262 3.97 18.46 -5.27
C TYR A 262 4.12 19.70 -4.41
N SER A 263 4.34 20.87 -5.03
CA SER A 263 4.40 22.15 -4.34
C SER A 263 3.07 22.58 -3.70
N ASP A 264 1.95 22.04 -4.19
CA ASP A 264 0.64 22.37 -3.66
C ASP A 264 0.14 21.37 -2.61
N THR A 265 0.72 20.16 -2.56
CA THR A 265 0.11 19.07 -1.76
C THR A 265 1.08 18.36 -0.83
N ARG A 266 2.39 18.43 -1.04
CA ARG A 266 3.39 17.68 -0.25
C ARG A 266 4.35 18.56 0.50
N LEU A 267 4.84 19.61 -0.17
CA LEU A 267 5.83 20.55 0.35
C LEU A 267 5.35 21.95 0.05
N GLU A 268 5.84 22.94 0.78
CA GLU A 268 5.45 24.33 0.58
C GLU A 268 6.35 25.01 -0.44
N GLY A 269 5.74 25.74 -1.41
CA GLY A 269 6.45 26.50 -2.44
C GLY A 269 7.23 25.63 -3.43
N GLN A 270 8.17 26.22 -4.13
CA GLN A 270 8.97 25.57 -5.18
C GLN A 270 10.36 25.14 -4.66
N PRO A 271 11.03 24.15 -5.28
CA PRO A 271 12.34 23.67 -4.81
C PRO A 271 13.42 24.75 -4.72
N TRP A 272 13.38 25.76 -5.56
CA TRP A 272 14.36 26.87 -5.55
C TRP A 272 14.01 27.97 -4.54
N GLU A 273 12.79 28.00 -4.01
CA GLU A 273 12.31 28.93 -2.99
C GLU A 273 12.49 28.33 -1.59
N ASN A 274 12.29 27.03 -1.44
CA ASN A 274 12.28 26.33 -0.16
C ASN A 274 13.20 25.08 -0.18
N PHE A 275 14.42 25.25 -0.66
CA PHE A 275 15.40 24.15 -0.87
C PHE A 275 15.59 23.28 0.38
N GLN A 276 15.70 23.91 1.56
CA GLN A 276 16.02 23.17 2.80
C GLN A 276 14.88 22.21 3.18
N GLU A 277 13.64 22.63 3.07
CA GLU A 277 12.47 21.77 3.33
C GLU A 277 12.45 20.58 2.36
N TYR A 278 12.63 20.84 1.04
CA TYR A 278 12.70 19.80 0.03
C TYR A 278 13.81 18.77 0.33
N TRP A 279 14.95 19.23 0.82
CA TRP A 279 16.06 18.37 1.21
C TRP A 279 15.75 17.56 2.48
N ASP A 280 15.22 18.21 3.51
CA ASP A 280 14.95 17.60 4.82
C ASP A 280 13.87 16.52 4.74
N PHE A 281 12.87 16.67 3.87
CA PHE A 281 11.85 15.67 3.58
C PHE A 281 12.27 14.62 2.53
N SER A 282 13.46 14.72 1.97
CA SER A 282 13.96 13.76 0.98
C SER A 282 14.71 12.61 1.66
N PRO A 283 14.37 11.33 1.41
CA PRO A 283 15.11 10.19 1.97
C PRO A 283 16.59 10.19 1.59
N ILE A 284 16.98 10.84 0.49
CA ILE A 284 18.39 10.95 0.08
C ILE A 284 19.23 11.68 1.13
N SER A 285 18.68 12.59 1.91
CA SER A 285 19.35 13.28 3.01
C SER A 285 19.81 12.32 4.11
N LEU A 286 19.13 11.17 4.24
CA LEU A 286 19.39 10.14 5.24
C LEU A 286 20.29 9.00 4.73
N VAL A 287 20.69 9.00 3.47
CA VAL A 287 21.51 7.91 2.89
C VAL A 287 22.81 7.71 3.68
N GLY A 288 23.34 8.79 4.26
CA GLY A 288 24.50 8.74 5.15
C GLY A 288 24.33 7.84 6.38
N ASN A 289 23.12 7.55 6.82
CA ASN A 289 22.80 6.77 8.01
C ASN A 289 22.44 5.30 7.72
N ILE A 290 22.11 4.97 6.45
CA ILE A 290 21.63 3.64 6.10
C ILE A 290 22.74 2.59 6.26
N GLU A 291 22.53 1.58 7.10
CA GLU A 291 23.38 0.41 7.26
C GLU A 291 22.72 -0.87 6.75
N THR A 292 21.39 -0.84 6.58
CA THR A 292 20.56 -1.97 6.17
C THR A 292 20.89 -2.40 4.74
N PRO A 293 21.22 -3.68 4.47
CA PRO A 293 21.32 -4.24 3.12
C PRO A 293 20.05 -3.96 2.33
N THR A 294 20.18 -3.28 1.17
CA THR A 294 18.99 -2.75 0.46
C THR A 294 19.01 -3.08 -1.02
N MET A 295 17.99 -3.79 -1.49
CA MET A 295 17.69 -3.92 -2.93
C MET A 295 16.84 -2.72 -3.37
N VAL A 296 17.17 -2.16 -4.52
CA VAL A 296 16.37 -1.12 -5.18
C VAL A 296 15.78 -1.68 -6.46
N MET A 297 14.48 -1.45 -6.70
CA MET A 297 13.80 -1.95 -7.91
C MET A 297 13.01 -0.83 -8.59
N VAL A 298 13.05 -0.76 -9.92
CA VAL A 298 12.33 0.25 -10.69
C VAL A 298 11.92 -0.28 -12.07
N GLY A 299 10.80 0.21 -12.59
CA GLY A 299 10.39 0.05 -13.99
C GLY A 299 11.14 1.06 -14.88
N MET A 300 11.67 0.63 -16.00
CA MET A 300 12.49 1.51 -16.85
C MET A 300 11.68 2.57 -17.63
N GLU A 301 10.36 2.39 -17.74
CA GLU A 301 9.42 3.36 -18.32
C GLU A 301 8.59 4.09 -17.23
N ASP A 302 9.10 4.13 -16.00
CA ASP A 302 8.43 4.83 -14.91
C ASP A 302 8.64 6.34 -15.03
N LEU A 303 7.61 7.05 -15.44
CA LEU A 303 7.59 8.53 -15.52
C LEU A 303 7.07 9.17 -14.22
N ARG A 304 6.43 8.39 -13.34
CA ARG A 304 5.89 8.87 -12.07
C ARG A 304 6.97 9.02 -11.00
N THR A 305 7.81 8.00 -10.84
CA THR A 305 9.04 8.03 -10.07
C THR A 305 10.18 7.59 -10.99
N PRO A 306 10.76 8.53 -11.74
CA PRO A 306 11.72 8.21 -12.78
C PRO A 306 12.87 7.32 -12.29
N PRO A 307 13.45 6.47 -13.14
CA PRO A 307 14.55 5.58 -12.76
C PRO A 307 15.73 6.28 -12.09
N SER A 308 15.91 7.58 -12.34
CA SER A 308 16.91 8.42 -11.68
C SER A 308 16.72 8.47 -10.15
N GLU A 309 15.50 8.41 -9.64
CA GLU A 309 15.22 8.36 -8.21
C GLU A 309 15.80 7.08 -7.58
N ALA A 310 15.52 5.93 -8.19
CA ALA A 310 16.07 4.64 -7.75
C ALA A 310 17.61 4.62 -7.82
N LYS A 311 18.19 5.19 -8.88
CA LYS A 311 19.64 5.27 -9.07
C LYS A 311 20.33 6.13 -8.02
N GLN A 312 19.72 7.21 -7.53
CA GLN A 312 20.27 8.03 -6.45
C GLN A 312 20.50 7.19 -5.18
N LEU A 313 19.50 6.40 -4.75
CA LEU A 313 19.65 5.50 -3.61
C LEU A 313 20.72 4.44 -3.87
N TYR A 314 20.64 3.74 -4.99
CA TYR A 314 21.59 2.68 -5.35
C TYR A 314 23.04 3.19 -5.36
N HIS A 315 23.32 4.32 -6.01
CA HIS A 315 24.67 4.89 -6.07
C HIS A 315 25.14 5.37 -4.69
N GLY A 316 24.27 6.01 -3.91
CA GLY A 316 24.60 6.42 -2.53
C GLY A 316 25.02 5.24 -1.65
N LEU A 317 24.27 4.14 -1.70
CA LEU A 317 24.61 2.91 -0.98
C LEU A 317 25.91 2.25 -1.49
N LYS A 318 26.14 2.26 -2.81
CA LYS A 318 27.40 1.77 -3.41
C LYS A 318 28.61 2.57 -2.94
N LEU A 319 28.52 3.88 -2.92
CA LEU A 319 29.60 4.76 -2.42
C LEU A 319 29.90 4.49 -0.95
N ARG A 320 28.89 4.17 -0.15
CA ARG A 320 29.03 3.80 1.26
C ARG A 320 29.43 2.34 1.49
N LYS A 321 29.55 1.53 0.43
CA LYS A 321 29.85 0.09 0.49
C LYS A 321 28.81 -0.74 1.23
N ILE A 322 27.56 -0.25 1.30
CA ILE A 322 26.42 -1.01 1.82
C ILE A 322 26.02 -2.08 0.79
N PRO A 323 25.75 -3.32 1.21
CA PRO A 323 25.26 -4.35 0.30
C PRO A 323 24.00 -3.87 -0.44
N THR A 324 24.09 -3.76 -1.76
CA THR A 324 22.96 -3.27 -2.58
C THR A 324 22.99 -3.85 -3.99
N VAL A 325 21.81 -3.93 -4.59
CA VAL A 325 21.57 -4.29 -6.00
C VAL A 325 20.47 -3.41 -6.57
N LEU A 326 20.60 -3.03 -7.85
CA LEU A 326 19.56 -2.37 -8.61
C LEU A 326 18.91 -3.40 -9.55
N VAL A 327 17.60 -3.55 -9.47
CA VAL A 327 16.79 -4.38 -10.36
C VAL A 327 15.97 -3.46 -11.26
N GLU A 328 16.33 -3.44 -12.53
CA GLU A 328 15.64 -2.66 -13.57
C GLU A 328 14.70 -3.60 -14.34
N ILE A 329 13.39 -3.30 -14.34
CA ILE A 329 12.38 -4.09 -15.04
C ILE A 329 12.13 -3.43 -16.42
N PRO A 330 12.56 -4.04 -17.52
CA PRO A 330 12.35 -3.50 -18.87
C PRO A 330 10.86 -3.32 -19.17
N GLU A 331 10.51 -2.33 -19.98
CA GLU A 331 9.15 -2.05 -20.45
C GLU A 331 8.11 -1.91 -19.33
N ALA A 332 8.51 -1.73 -18.09
CA ALA A 332 7.61 -1.56 -16.97
C ALA A 332 7.45 -0.07 -16.62
N SER A 333 6.21 0.39 -16.62
CA SER A 333 5.82 1.71 -16.10
C SER A 333 5.80 1.71 -14.56
N HIS A 334 5.29 2.80 -13.97
CA HIS A 334 5.03 2.89 -12.52
C HIS A 334 4.22 1.70 -11.98
N ALA A 335 3.34 1.15 -12.78
CA ALA A 335 2.51 -0.01 -12.42
C ALA A 335 3.22 -1.35 -12.75
N ILE A 336 4.39 -1.58 -12.18
CA ILE A 336 5.23 -2.78 -12.45
C ILE A 336 4.42 -4.07 -12.43
N ALA A 337 3.54 -4.25 -11.45
CA ALA A 337 2.78 -5.48 -11.23
C ALA A 337 1.52 -5.64 -12.10
N ASN A 338 1.26 -4.74 -13.06
CA ASN A 338 0.12 -4.87 -13.97
C ASN A 338 0.27 -6.06 -14.94
N ARG A 339 1.49 -6.45 -15.26
CA ARG A 339 1.76 -7.70 -15.98
C ARG A 339 1.97 -8.83 -14.97
N PRO A 340 1.26 -9.97 -15.03
CA PRO A 340 1.44 -11.09 -14.11
C PRO A 340 2.88 -11.57 -14.00
N SER A 341 3.62 -11.62 -15.12
CA SER A 341 5.05 -11.96 -15.14
C SER A 341 5.89 -11.01 -14.29
N ASN A 342 5.62 -9.71 -14.37
CA ASN A 342 6.34 -8.70 -13.58
C ASN A 342 6.01 -8.79 -12.10
N LEU A 343 4.76 -9.12 -11.75
CA LEU A 343 4.36 -9.37 -10.36
C LEU A 343 5.15 -10.54 -9.77
N ILE A 344 5.21 -11.66 -10.50
CA ILE A 344 5.97 -12.86 -10.09
C ILE A 344 7.47 -12.51 -9.98
N THR A 345 8.03 -11.85 -10.97
CA THR A 345 9.44 -11.41 -10.97
C THR A 345 9.76 -10.52 -9.78
N LYS A 346 8.91 -9.53 -9.51
CA LYS A 346 9.05 -8.62 -8.36
C LYS A 346 9.10 -9.40 -7.04
N VAL A 347 8.11 -10.27 -6.79
CA VAL A 347 8.04 -11.05 -5.55
C VAL A 347 9.23 -12.00 -5.43
N ALA A 348 9.61 -12.68 -6.51
CA ALA A 348 10.75 -13.59 -6.51
C ALA A 348 12.07 -12.88 -6.15
N HIS A 349 12.32 -11.69 -6.72
CA HIS A 349 13.51 -10.91 -6.38
C HIS A 349 13.50 -10.42 -4.93
N ILE A 350 12.35 -9.95 -4.42
CA ILE A 350 12.20 -9.53 -3.03
C ILE A 350 12.54 -10.69 -2.08
N LEU A 351 11.94 -11.84 -2.28
CA LEU A 351 12.19 -13.04 -1.46
C LEU A 351 13.62 -13.53 -1.55
N ALA A 352 14.22 -13.52 -2.74
CA ALA A 352 15.63 -13.90 -2.93
C ALA A 352 16.57 -12.95 -2.20
N TRP A 353 16.27 -11.64 -2.19
CA TRP A 353 17.05 -10.64 -1.46
C TRP A 353 16.99 -10.87 0.05
N PHE A 354 15.80 -11.03 0.61
CA PHE A 354 15.62 -11.29 2.04
C PHE A 354 16.30 -12.60 2.49
N LYS A 355 16.20 -13.64 1.67
CA LYS A 355 16.90 -14.91 1.93
C LYS A 355 18.42 -14.76 1.92
N LYS A 356 18.97 -13.86 1.12
CA LYS A 356 20.41 -13.60 1.03
C LYS A 356 20.91 -12.77 2.20
N HIS A 357 20.08 -11.95 2.82
CA HIS A 357 20.40 -11.05 3.92
C HIS A 357 19.41 -11.26 5.08
N PRO A 358 19.52 -12.42 5.79
CA PRO A 358 18.60 -12.82 6.87
C PRO A 358 18.78 -12.04 8.17
#